data_b94dbd89c3d1e25a210bd3c32427b991
#
_entry.id   b94dbd89c3d1e25a210bd3c32427b991
#
_cell.length_a   1.000
_cell.length_b   1.000
_cell.length_c   1.000
_cell.angle_alpha   90.00
_cell.angle_beta   90.00
_cell.angle_gamma   90.00
#
_symmetry.space_group_name_H-M   'P 1'
#
loop_
_entity.id
_entity.type
_entity.pdbx_description
1 polymer ?
#
loop_
_entity_poly.entity_id
_entity_poly.type
_entity_poly.pdbx_seq_one_letter_code
_entity_poly.pdbx_strand_id
1 'polypeptide(L)'
;MDPCAIFIIMMDTKRPLILVSNDDGYSAKGINCLVKVLAEFGDVVAMAPHTGRSGKGCAITSEQPIMFKRVSTEEGVEIYSCTGTPADCVKLAFNALLTRKPDLVVGGINHGDNSAVNAHYSGTMGVVFEGCMKGIPSVAFSLCDHDPDADFTPTFPIIRRVVTEVLERGLPKGTCLNVNFPEKAPYKGVSVCRQANGEWTGEYEAHDHPRGGKWYWLTGEFVTEDKDSTADRVALSNGYVAITPTRIDLTDYDLLREMKSWDL
;
A
#
# COMPACT_ATOMS: atom_id res chain seq x y z
N MET A 1 -45.88 29.82 -24.58
CA MET A 1 -45.08 28.63 -24.92
C MET A 1 -43.67 28.92 -24.43
N ASP A 2 -43.35 28.42 -23.26
CA ASP A 2 -42.04 28.58 -22.65
C ASP A 2 -41.07 27.57 -23.25
N PRO A 3 -39.90 27.99 -23.72
CA PRO A 3 -38.87 27.05 -24.14
C PRO A 3 -38.16 26.48 -22.90
N CYS A 4 -38.18 25.18 -22.85
CA CYS A 4 -37.52 24.30 -21.92
C CYS A 4 -36.10 24.79 -21.52
N ALA A 5 -35.96 25.30 -20.31
CA ALA A 5 -34.67 25.55 -19.72
C ALA A 5 -34.04 24.22 -19.35
N ILE A 6 -33.11 23.77 -20.19
CA ILE A 6 -32.22 22.66 -19.85
C ILE A 6 -31.31 23.17 -18.72
N PHE A 7 -31.65 22.77 -17.49
CA PHE A 7 -30.74 22.87 -16.34
C PHE A 7 -29.58 21.90 -16.60
N ILE A 8 -28.50 22.41 -17.20
CA ILE A 8 -27.21 21.75 -17.14
C ILE A 8 -26.78 21.87 -15.68
N ILE A 9 -26.95 20.80 -14.91
CA ILE A 9 -26.27 20.64 -13.63
C ILE A 9 -24.79 20.59 -14.00
N MET A 10 -24.11 21.74 -13.88
CA MET A 10 -22.65 21.76 -13.79
C MET A 10 -22.32 21.01 -12.48
N MET A 11 -22.01 19.73 -12.58
CA MET A 11 -21.29 19.04 -11.52
C MET A 11 -19.99 19.80 -11.36
N ASP A 12 -19.86 20.45 -10.20
CA ASP A 12 -18.58 21.01 -9.74
C ASP A 12 -17.62 19.82 -9.59
N THR A 13 -16.89 19.50 -10.68
CA THR A 13 -15.96 18.37 -10.71
C THR A 13 -14.69 18.80 -10.01
N LYS A 14 -14.79 18.91 -8.68
CA LYS A 14 -13.61 19.07 -7.83
C LYS A 14 -12.66 17.92 -8.12
N ARG A 15 -11.41 18.23 -8.49
CA ARG A 15 -10.40 17.21 -8.75
C ARG A 15 -10.32 16.24 -7.56
N PRO A 16 -10.18 14.93 -7.77
CA PRO A 16 -9.95 13.96 -6.70
C PRO A 16 -8.78 14.39 -5.81
N LEU A 17 -8.88 14.18 -4.51
CA LEU A 17 -7.78 14.33 -3.56
C LEU A 17 -7.21 12.96 -3.24
N ILE A 18 -5.92 12.78 -3.49
CA ILE A 18 -5.22 11.50 -3.31
C ILE A 18 -4.18 11.66 -2.22
N LEU A 19 -4.31 10.87 -1.15
CA LEU A 19 -3.30 10.78 -0.10
C LEU A 19 -2.33 9.64 -0.40
N VAL A 20 -1.02 9.94 -0.38
CA VAL A 20 0.04 8.98 -0.69
C VAL A 20 1.00 8.84 0.49
N SER A 21 1.43 7.61 0.77
CA SER A 21 2.52 7.33 1.72
C SER A 21 3.28 6.06 1.31
N ASN A 22 4.42 5.80 1.98
CA ASN A 22 5.22 4.58 1.81
C ASN A 22 5.99 4.26 3.10
N ASP A 23 6.79 3.22 3.10
CA ASP A 23 7.73 2.89 4.17
C ASP A 23 9.20 3.08 3.79
N ASP A 24 9.52 3.32 2.52
CA ASP A 24 10.89 3.61 2.05
C ASP A 24 11.34 5.05 2.37
N GLY A 25 10.41 5.94 2.68
CA GLY A 25 10.64 7.34 2.99
C GLY A 25 10.27 8.30 1.86
N TYR A 26 10.09 9.59 2.24
CA TYR A 26 9.56 10.63 1.33
C TYR A 26 10.45 10.90 0.10
N SER A 27 11.75 10.64 0.18
CA SER A 27 12.71 10.85 -0.91
C SER A 27 12.94 9.61 -1.78
N ALA A 28 12.32 8.46 -1.45
CA ALA A 28 12.50 7.24 -2.19
C ALA A 28 12.01 7.37 -3.64
N LYS A 29 12.67 6.65 -4.56
CA LYS A 29 12.36 6.69 -5.99
C LYS A 29 10.92 6.24 -6.27
N GLY A 30 10.47 5.18 -5.58
CA GLY A 30 9.14 4.59 -5.77
C GLY A 30 7.99 5.57 -5.51
N ILE A 31 8.00 6.27 -4.36
CA ILE A 31 6.94 7.24 -4.03
C ILE A 31 6.97 8.44 -4.99
N ASN A 32 8.15 8.91 -5.38
CA ASN A 32 8.28 10.03 -6.31
C ASN A 32 7.78 9.66 -7.73
N CYS A 33 7.97 8.41 -8.15
CA CYS A 33 7.39 7.89 -9.38
C CYS A 33 5.85 7.79 -9.28
N LEU A 34 5.36 7.28 -8.14
CA LEU A 34 3.93 7.12 -7.90
C LEU A 34 3.19 8.47 -7.90
N VAL A 35 3.71 9.46 -7.19
CA VAL A 35 3.15 10.82 -7.13
C VAL A 35 3.00 11.43 -8.52
N LYS A 36 4.00 11.27 -9.41
CA LYS A 36 3.92 11.77 -10.79
C LYS A 36 2.79 11.14 -11.58
N VAL A 37 2.57 9.84 -11.43
CA VAL A 37 1.46 9.14 -12.09
C VAL A 37 0.12 9.58 -11.51
N LEU A 38 0.02 9.72 -10.19
CA LEU A 38 -1.23 10.07 -9.51
C LEU A 38 -1.66 11.53 -9.73
N ALA A 39 -0.72 12.45 -10.00
CA ALA A 39 -1.00 13.84 -10.35
C ALA A 39 -1.81 13.98 -11.66
N GLU A 40 -1.82 12.96 -12.51
CA GLU A 40 -2.67 12.91 -13.70
C GLU A 40 -4.17 12.80 -13.34
N PHE A 41 -4.50 12.26 -12.17
CA PHE A 41 -5.87 11.96 -11.72
C PHE A 41 -6.45 13.01 -10.79
N GLY A 42 -5.62 13.69 -10.00
CA GLY A 42 -6.13 14.61 -8.98
C GLY A 42 -5.04 15.43 -8.30
N ASP A 43 -5.43 16.08 -7.22
CA ASP A 43 -4.51 16.76 -6.32
C ASP A 43 -3.88 15.71 -5.39
N VAL A 44 -2.58 15.74 -5.24
CA VAL A 44 -1.81 14.74 -4.49
C VAL A 44 -1.19 15.35 -3.25
N VAL A 45 -1.48 14.75 -2.09
CA VAL A 45 -0.79 15.02 -0.84
C VAL A 45 0.00 13.77 -0.46
N ALA A 46 1.33 13.85 -0.51
CA ALA A 46 2.21 12.79 -0.06
C ALA A 46 2.75 13.12 1.33
N MET A 47 2.49 12.27 2.32
CA MET A 47 3.12 12.35 3.63
C MET A 47 3.79 11.02 3.93
N ALA A 48 5.13 11.00 4.01
CA ALA A 48 5.89 9.78 4.19
C ALA A 48 6.99 9.92 5.27
N PRO A 49 7.48 8.81 5.82
CA PRO A 49 8.53 8.83 6.83
C PRO A 49 9.78 9.58 6.36
N HIS A 50 10.45 10.25 7.29
CA HIS A 50 11.72 10.95 7.00
C HIS A 50 12.82 9.98 6.56
N THR A 51 12.82 8.78 7.09
CA THR A 51 13.77 7.69 6.78
C THR A 51 13.01 6.40 6.59
N GLY A 52 13.59 5.43 5.91
CA GLY A 52 13.01 4.12 5.71
C GLY A 52 12.52 3.45 7.01
N ARG A 53 11.37 2.81 6.93
CA ARG A 53 10.66 2.12 8.04
C ARG A 53 10.21 0.72 7.65
N SER A 54 10.97 0.04 6.80
CA SER A 54 10.66 -1.32 6.33
C SER A 54 10.44 -2.28 7.52
N GLY A 55 9.49 -3.20 7.36
CA GLY A 55 9.15 -4.19 8.37
C GLY A 55 8.40 -3.66 9.59
N LYS A 56 7.86 -2.42 9.54
CA LYS A 56 7.08 -1.85 10.66
C LYS A 56 5.59 -2.21 10.62
N GLY A 57 5.09 -2.77 9.54
CA GLY A 57 3.69 -3.14 9.41
C GLY A 57 2.74 -2.00 9.73
N CYS A 58 1.74 -2.27 10.55
CA CYS A 58 0.77 -1.29 11.03
C CYS A 58 1.19 -0.59 12.34
N ALA A 59 2.48 -0.62 12.70
CA ALA A 59 2.93 -0.01 13.95
C ALA A 59 2.65 1.50 13.98
N ILE A 60 2.25 1.98 15.17
CA ILE A 60 2.03 3.39 15.45
C ILE A 60 2.98 3.88 16.54
N THR A 61 3.32 5.15 16.54
CA THR A 61 4.18 5.78 17.55
C THR A 61 3.31 6.33 18.67
N SER A 62 3.32 5.67 19.84
CA SER A 62 2.53 6.07 21.02
C SER A 62 3.34 6.69 22.15
N GLU A 63 4.66 6.47 22.18
CA GLU A 63 5.52 6.82 23.33
C GLU A 63 6.26 8.15 23.18
N GLN A 64 6.21 8.76 22.00
CA GLN A 64 6.89 10.03 21.73
C GLN A 64 6.08 10.89 20.75
N PRO A 65 6.25 12.22 20.78
CA PRO A 65 5.61 13.09 19.80
C PRO A 65 6.19 12.86 18.40
N ILE A 66 5.33 12.95 17.40
CA ILE A 66 5.70 12.94 15.98
C ILE A 66 5.43 14.32 15.38
N MET A 67 6.18 14.67 14.35
CA MET A 67 6.02 15.91 13.63
C MET A 67 6.16 15.71 12.12
N PHE A 68 5.60 16.64 11.35
CA PHE A 68 5.79 16.70 9.92
C PHE A 68 6.20 18.09 9.48
N LYS A 69 6.84 18.14 8.33
CA LYS A 69 7.20 19.40 7.65
C LYS A 69 6.97 19.26 6.16
N ARG A 70 6.53 20.33 5.52
CA ARG A 70 6.44 20.39 4.07
C ARG A 70 7.85 20.43 3.47
N VAL A 71 8.06 19.61 2.46
CA VAL A 71 9.34 19.46 1.74
C VAL A 71 9.28 20.09 0.37
N SER A 72 8.18 19.88 -0.35
CA SER A 72 7.98 20.41 -1.70
C SER A 72 6.51 20.77 -1.92
N THR A 73 6.30 21.75 -2.80
CA THR A 73 4.98 22.11 -3.33
C THR A 73 5.16 22.43 -4.81
N GLU A 74 4.43 21.72 -5.63
CA GLU A 74 4.26 21.96 -7.08
C GLU A 74 2.76 22.04 -7.36
N GLU A 75 2.37 22.52 -8.54
CA GLU A 75 0.94 22.63 -8.88
C GLU A 75 0.24 21.26 -8.78
N GLY A 76 -0.74 21.17 -7.86
CA GLY A 76 -1.49 19.95 -7.60
C GLY A 76 -0.74 18.86 -6.80
N VAL A 77 0.48 19.12 -6.30
CA VAL A 77 1.28 18.16 -5.53
C VAL A 77 1.91 18.82 -4.32
N GLU A 78 1.66 18.25 -3.13
CA GLU A 78 2.34 18.64 -1.89
C GLU A 78 3.02 17.43 -1.25
N ILE A 79 4.30 17.58 -0.86
CA ILE A 79 5.10 16.51 -0.25
C ILE A 79 5.51 16.92 1.17
N TYR A 80 5.26 16.03 2.11
CA TYR A 80 5.58 16.17 3.54
C TYR A 80 6.45 15.03 4.03
N SER A 81 7.43 15.37 4.86
CA SER A 81 8.26 14.43 5.61
C SER A 81 7.74 14.32 7.04
N CYS A 82 7.57 13.12 7.56
CA CYS A 82 7.09 12.82 8.92
C CYS A 82 8.12 12.02 9.73
N THR A 83 8.20 12.25 11.04
CA THR A 83 9.10 11.48 11.92
C THR A 83 8.50 10.13 12.36
N GLY A 84 7.21 9.90 12.11
CA GLY A 84 6.47 8.70 12.48
C GLY A 84 6.64 7.53 11.50
N THR A 85 5.84 6.50 11.72
CA THR A 85 5.69 5.32 10.85
C THR A 85 4.82 5.65 9.62
N PRO A 86 4.72 4.76 8.62
CA PRO A 86 3.77 4.92 7.51
C PRO A 86 2.31 5.07 7.97
N ALA A 87 1.88 4.29 8.95
CA ALA A 87 0.54 4.40 9.55
C ALA A 87 0.34 5.76 10.25
N ASP A 88 1.36 6.25 10.98
CA ASP A 88 1.33 7.58 11.59
C ASP A 88 1.19 8.69 10.55
N CYS A 89 1.87 8.57 9.40
CA CYS A 89 1.77 9.53 8.30
C CYS A 89 0.32 9.68 7.83
N VAL A 90 -0.36 8.57 7.59
CA VAL A 90 -1.77 8.58 7.18
C VAL A 90 -2.65 9.16 8.28
N LYS A 91 -2.52 8.69 9.53
CA LYS A 91 -3.28 9.20 10.68
C LYS A 91 -3.11 10.70 10.86
N LEU A 92 -1.86 11.17 10.79
CA LEU A 92 -1.53 12.58 10.98
C LEU A 92 -2.05 13.45 9.82
N ALA A 93 -1.95 12.95 8.57
CA ALA A 93 -2.53 13.62 7.43
C ALA A 93 -4.04 13.83 7.60
N PHE A 94 -4.80 12.80 7.99
CA PHE A 94 -6.24 12.91 8.23
C PHE A 94 -6.61 13.88 9.35
N ASN A 95 -5.78 14.00 10.39
CA ASN A 95 -6.15 14.74 11.60
C ASN A 95 -5.61 16.18 11.64
N ALA A 96 -4.50 16.45 10.97
CA ALA A 96 -3.79 17.72 11.12
C ALA A 96 -3.44 18.44 9.81
N LEU A 97 -3.57 17.78 8.65
CA LEU A 97 -3.17 18.35 7.38
C LEU A 97 -4.33 18.53 6.41
N LEU A 98 -5.11 17.47 6.18
CA LEU A 98 -6.16 17.49 5.16
C LEU A 98 -7.39 18.28 5.63
N THR A 99 -7.89 19.16 4.78
CA THR A 99 -9.11 19.95 5.04
C THR A 99 -10.39 19.23 4.63
N ARG A 100 -10.27 18.15 3.85
CA ARG A 100 -11.34 17.25 3.44
C ARG A 100 -10.83 15.80 3.40
N LYS A 101 -11.75 14.84 3.40
CA LYS A 101 -11.40 13.43 3.20
C LYS A 101 -10.83 13.25 1.80
N PRO A 102 -9.75 12.47 1.64
CA PRO A 102 -9.27 12.07 0.33
C PRO A 102 -10.26 11.12 -0.35
N ASP A 103 -10.25 11.11 -1.67
CA ASP A 103 -11.06 10.22 -2.49
C ASP A 103 -10.37 8.86 -2.69
N LEU A 104 -9.03 8.83 -2.49
CA LEU A 104 -8.20 7.65 -2.60
C LEU A 104 -7.00 7.73 -1.65
N VAL A 105 -6.63 6.61 -1.03
CA VAL A 105 -5.34 6.44 -0.32
C VAL A 105 -4.48 5.44 -1.07
N VAL A 106 -3.21 5.82 -1.34
CA VAL A 106 -2.29 4.97 -2.10
C VAL A 106 -1.00 4.76 -1.31
N GLY A 107 -0.60 3.49 -1.18
CA GLY A 107 0.68 3.09 -0.63
C GLY A 107 1.69 2.75 -1.70
N GLY A 108 2.95 3.20 -1.58
CA GLY A 108 4.04 2.73 -2.45
C GLY A 108 4.72 3.80 -3.31
N ILE A 109 5.33 3.44 -4.45
CA ILE A 109 5.60 2.05 -4.90
C ILE A 109 6.72 1.49 -4.02
N ASN A 110 6.46 0.38 -3.35
CA ASN A 110 7.42 -0.27 -2.46
C ASN A 110 8.54 -0.95 -3.24
N HIS A 111 9.77 -0.89 -2.72
CA HIS A 111 10.86 -1.76 -3.12
C HIS A 111 10.74 -3.11 -2.39
N GLY A 112 10.53 -4.18 -3.14
CA GLY A 112 10.24 -5.51 -2.62
C GLY A 112 8.75 -5.84 -2.61
N ASP A 113 8.42 -7.12 -2.61
CA ASP A 113 7.04 -7.59 -2.65
C ASP A 113 6.35 -7.58 -1.28
N ASN A 114 5.05 -7.35 -1.33
CA ASN A 114 4.14 -7.43 -0.18
C ASN A 114 3.08 -8.53 -0.37
N SER A 115 3.39 -9.55 -1.19
CA SER A 115 2.52 -10.70 -1.40
C SER A 115 2.57 -11.68 -0.22
N ALA A 116 1.66 -12.63 -0.19
CA ALA A 116 1.57 -13.67 0.85
C ALA A 116 1.59 -13.06 2.26
N VAL A 117 2.32 -13.69 3.18
CA VAL A 117 2.45 -13.23 4.58
C VAL A 117 3.18 -11.88 4.72
N ASN A 118 3.93 -11.45 3.71
CA ASN A 118 4.64 -10.16 3.74
C ASN A 118 3.68 -8.98 3.95
N ALA A 119 2.42 -9.12 3.53
CA ALA A 119 1.39 -8.12 3.76
C ALA A 119 1.24 -7.74 5.25
N HIS A 120 1.49 -8.67 6.18
CA HIS A 120 1.39 -8.42 7.62
C HIS A 120 2.54 -7.57 8.18
N TYR A 121 3.71 -7.61 7.54
CA TYR A 121 4.91 -6.88 7.96
C TYR A 121 5.10 -5.57 7.20
N SER A 122 4.31 -5.35 6.14
CA SER A 122 4.46 -4.24 5.21
C SER A 122 3.95 -2.92 5.78
N GLY A 123 4.82 -1.91 5.83
CA GLY A 123 4.42 -0.53 6.12
C GLY A 123 3.57 0.07 5.00
N THR A 124 3.82 -0.31 3.75
CA THR A 124 3.00 0.07 2.59
C THR A 124 1.56 -0.48 2.71
N MET A 125 1.38 -1.71 3.21
CA MET A 125 0.05 -2.23 3.55
C MET A 125 -0.55 -1.50 4.74
N GLY A 126 0.26 -1.12 5.73
CA GLY A 126 -0.17 -0.28 6.86
C GLY A 126 -0.82 1.04 6.42
N VAL A 127 -0.27 1.69 5.39
CA VAL A 127 -0.85 2.90 4.76
C VAL A 127 -2.28 2.65 4.28
N VAL A 128 -2.48 1.61 3.50
CA VAL A 128 -3.79 1.35 2.88
C VAL A 128 -4.79 0.75 3.87
N PHE A 129 -4.34 0.04 4.88
CA PHE A 129 -5.21 -0.39 5.98
C PHE A 129 -5.76 0.81 6.76
N GLU A 130 -4.93 1.84 7.04
CA GLU A 130 -5.40 3.07 7.68
C GLU A 130 -6.44 3.80 6.84
N GLY A 131 -6.22 3.95 5.53
CA GLY A 131 -7.20 4.52 4.61
C GLY A 131 -8.51 3.73 4.58
N CYS A 132 -8.39 2.40 4.47
CA CYS A 132 -9.53 1.49 4.46
C CYS A 132 -10.36 1.55 5.76
N MET A 133 -9.71 1.63 6.94
CA MET A 133 -10.38 1.83 8.23
C MET A 133 -11.16 3.15 8.30
N LYS A 134 -10.72 4.18 7.57
CA LYS A 134 -11.43 5.47 7.44
C LYS A 134 -12.56 5.41 6.39
N GLY A 135 -12.76 4.26 5.74
CA GLY A 135 -13.77 4.05 4.71
C GLY A 135 -13.40 4.68 3.36
N ILE A 136 -12.13 4.92 3.12
CA ILE A 136 -11.61 5.44 1.85
C ILE A 136 -11.12 4.28 0.99
N PRO A 137 -11.44 4.22 -0.31
CA PRO A 137 -10.81 3.29 -1.24
C PRO A 137 -9.29 3.37 -1.14
N SER A 138 -8.60 2.23 -1.06
CA SER A 138 -7.18 2.22 -0.77
C SER A 138 -6.46 1.14 -1.57
N VAL A 139 -5.28 1.48 -2.15
CA VAL A 139 -4.50 0.58 -3.01
C VAL A 139 -3.02 0.66 -2.67
N ALA A 140 -2.40 -0.49 -2.43
CA ALA A 140 -0.95 -0.62 -2.28
C ALA A 140 -0.31 -1.11 -3.58
N PHE A 141 0.83 -0.52 -3.95
CA PHE A 141 1.65 -0.93 -5.08
C PHE A 141 3.05 -1.31 -4.63
N SER A 142 3.55 -2.47 -5.07
CA SER A 142 4.86 -3.01 -4.70
C SER A 142 5.53 -3.64 -5.92
N LEU A 143 6.80 -3.36 -6.13
CA LEU A 143 7.63 -4.00 -7.17
C LEU A 143 8.54 -5.04 -6.50
N CYS A 144 8.54 -6.28 -6.98
CA CYS A 144 9.37 -7.37 -6.44
C CYS A 144 10.86 -7.19 -6.79
N ASP A 145 11.37 -5.96 -6.67
CA ASP A 145 12.76 -5.59 -6.92
C ASP A 145 13.26 -4.75 -5.74
N HIS A 146 14.39 -5.19 -5.15
CA HIS A 146 15.01 -4.52 -4.01
C HIS A 146 16.15 -3.58 -4.41
N ASP A 147 16.46 -3.48 -5.72
CA ASP A 147 17.50 -2.58 -6.19
C ASP A 147 17.06 -1.10 -5.93
N PRO A 148 17.89 -0.29 -5.25
CA PRO A 148 17.61 1.13 -5.07
C PRO A 148 17.38 1.88 -6.39
N ASP A 149 17.98 1.40 -7.48
CA ASP A 149 17.85 1.96 -8.83
C ASP A 149 16.79 1.29 -9.71
N ALA A 150 15.92 0.43 -9.11
CA ALA A 150 14.86 -0.27 -9.81
C ALA A 150 14.08 0.65 -10.78
N ASP A 151 13.71 0.14 -11.94
CA ASP A 151 12.89 0.85 -12.92
C ASP A 151 11.39 0.63 -12.66
N PHE A 152 10.72 1.66 -12.16
CA PHE A 152 9.28 1.63 -11.92
C PHE A 152 8.44 1.93 -13.16
N THR A 153 9.02 2.37 -14.28
CA THR A 153 8.25 2.81 -15.45
C THR A 153 7.35 1.74 -16.05
N PRO A 154 7.71 0.43 -16.05
CA PRO A 154 6.83 -0.62 -16.55
C PRO A 154 5.54 -0.79 -15.73
N THR A 155 5.49 -0.32 -14.49
CA THR A 155 4.30 -0.44 -13.62
C THR A 155 3.21 0.59 -13.97
N PHE A 156 3.60 1.74 -14.55
CA PHE A 156 2.70 2.90 -14.72
C PHE A 156 1.42 2.62 -15.50
N PRO A 157 1.42 1.87 -16.61
CA PRO A 157 0.18 1.59 -17.34
C PRO A 157 -0.86 0.82 -16.49
N ILE A 158 -0.38 -0.09 -15.62
CA ILE A 158 -1.26 -0.88 -14.76
C ILE A 158 -1.71 -0.04 -13.56
N ILE A 159 -0.83 0.79 -12.97
CA ILE A 159 -1.22 1.73 -11.91
C ILE A 159 -2.35 2.64 -12.41
N ARG A 160 -2.22 3.24 -13.61
CA ARG A 160 -3.28 4.07 -14.20
C ARG A 160 -4.61 3.33 -14.31
N ARG A 161 -4.60 2.09 -14.82
CA ARG A 161 -5.82 1.28 -14.95
C ARG A 161 -6.45 1.01 -13.59
N VAL A 162 -5.67 0.57 -12.61
CA VAL A 162 -6.17 0.25 -11.26
C VAL A 162 -6.74 1.51 -10.59
N VAL A 163 -6.05 2.64 -10.68
CA VAL A 163 -6.51 3.90 -10.10
C VAL A 163 -7.80 4.38 -10.76
N THR A 164 -7.91 4.32 -12.10
CA THR A 164 -9.14 4.65 -12.82
C THR A 164 -10.30 3.80 -12.32
N GLU A 165 -10.16 2.47 -12.33
CA GLU A 165 -11.22 1.55 -11.89
C GLU A 165 -11.65 1.80 -10.44
N VAL A 166 -10.68 2.07 -9.54
CA VAL A 166 -10.99 2.31 -8.12
C VAL A 166 -11.66 3.66 -7.90
N LEU A 167 -11.27 4.71 -8.62
CA LEU A 167 -11.93 6.03 -8.54
C LEU A 167 -13.35 5.99 -9.10
N GLU A 168 -13.59 5.23 -10.18
CA GLU A 168 -14.90 5.13 -10.83
C GLU A 168 -15.87 4.22 -10.05
N ARG A 169 -15.40 3.06 -9.55
CA ARG A 169 -16.26 2.02 -8.97
C ARG A 169 -16.27 2.04 -7.43
N GLY A 170 -15.23 2.61 -6.81
CA GLY A 170 -14.97 2.45 -5.38
C GLY A 170 -14.51 1.04 -5.02
N LEU A 171 -14.38 0.78 -3.73
CA LEU A 171 -14.12 -0.55 -3.17
C LEU A 171 -15.13 -0.87 -2.07
N PRO A 172 -15.48 -2.15 -1.86
CA PRO A 172 -16.33 -2.54 -0.76
C PRO A 172 -15.74 -2.08 0.59
N LYS A 173 -16.59 -1.63 1.50
CA LYS A 173 -16.16 -1.20 2.84
C LYS A 173 -15.34 -2.30 3.53
N GLY A 174 -14.20 -1.90 4.07
CA GLY A 174 -13.28 -2.83 4.75
C GLY A 174 -12.40 -3.65 3.79
N THR A 175 -12.39 -3.30 2.50
CA THR A 175 -11.52 -3.95 1.50
C THR A 175 -10.58 -2.92 0.86
N CYS A 176 -9.31 -3.28 0.71
CA CYS A 176 -8.31 -2.57 -0.06
C CYS A 176 -7.68 -3.50 -1.11
N LEU A 177 -6.86 -2.97 -2.00
CA LEU A 177 -6.13 -3.77 -2.99
C LEU A 177 -4.64 -3.81 -2.65
N ASN A 178 -4.05 -5.01 -2.71
CA ASN A 178 -2.62 -5.25 -2.66
C ASN A 178 -2.16 -5.65 -4.07
N VAL A 179 -1.42 -4.76 -4.74
CA VAL A 179 -0.96 -4.93 -6.12
C VAL A 179 0.54 -5.12 -6.12
N ASN A 180 0.99 -6.30 -6.56
CA ASN A 180 2.40 -6.64 -6.64
C ASN A 180 2.82 -6.87 -8.08
N PHE A 181 3.93 -6.28 -8.48
CA PHE A 181 4.52 -6.40 -9.81
C PHE A 181 5.71 -7.36 -9.77
N PRO A 182 5.86 -8.28 -10.76
CA PRO A 182 7.07 -9.08 -10.89
C PRO A 182 8.30 -8.19 -11.03
N GLU A 183 9.47 -8.70 -10.60
CA GLU A 183 10.75 -8.02 -10.70
C GLU A 183 11.07 -7.57 -12.15
N LYS A 184 10.74 -8.40 -13.12
CA LYS A 184 11.14 -8.18 -14.53
C LYS A 184 9.93 -7.95 -15.43
N ALA A 185 10.00 -6.89 -16.21
CA ALA A 185 9.12 -6.63 -17.35
C ALA A 185 9.69 -7.29 -18.64
N PRO A 186 8.86 -7.51 -19.68
CA PRO A 186 7.44 -7.17 -19.76
C PRO A 186 6.56 -8.13 -18.96
N TYR A 187 5.52 -7.60 -18.31
CA TYR A 187 4.55 -8.43 -17.59
C TYR A 187 3.63 -9.16 -18.56
N LYS A 188 3.31 -10.43 -18.26
CA LYS A 188 2.44 -11.25 -19.11
C LYS A 188 0.96 -10.86 -19.04
N GLY A 189 0.57 -10.07 -18.04
CA GLY A 189 -0.78 -9.61 -17.80
C GLY A 189 -1.05 -9.39 -16.33
N VAL A 190 -2.33 -9.29 -15.96
CA VAL A 190 -2.80 -9.10 -14.58
C VAL A 190 -3.58 -10.33 -14.15
N SER A 191 -3.34 -10.81 -12.95
CA SER A 191 -4.08 -11.89 -12.29
C SER A 191 -4.72 -11.37 -11.01
N VAL A 192 -6.02 -11.61 -10.83
CA VAL A 192 -6.70 -11.39 -9.55
C VAL A 192 -6.48 -12.63 -8.70
N CYS A 193 -5.88 -12.44 -7.53
CA CYS A 193 -5.33 -13.52 -6.73
C CYS A 193 -5.92 -13.54 -5.32
N ARG A 194 -5.81 -14.69 -4.67
CA ARG A 194 -5.83 -14.81 -3.22
C ARG A 194 -4.41 -14.65 -2.66
N GLN A 195 -4.32 -14.33 -1.39
CA GLN A 195 -3.06 -14.40 -0.66
C GLN A 195 -2.54 -15.86 -0.67
N ALA A 196 -1.26 -16.06 -1.01
CA ALA A 196 -0.62 -17.36 -0.94
C ALA A 196 -0.42 -17.79 0.52
N ASN A 197 -0.55 -19.10 0.77
CA ASN A 197 -0.12 -19.70 2.02
C ASN A 197 1.39 -19.97 1.96
N GLY A 198 2.07 -19.77 3.08
CA GLY A 198 3.49 -20.03 3.18
C GLY A 198 4.09 -19.35 4.40
N GLU A 199 5.36 -19.62 4.63
CA GLU A 199 6.10 -19.11 5.77
C GLU A 199 7.55 -18.76 5.39
N TRP A 200 8.17 -17.94 6.21
CA TRP A 200 9.61 -17.71 6.13
C TRP A 200 10.35 -18.77 6.92
N THR A 201 11.45 -19.26 6.40
CA THR A 201 12.33 -20.26 7.05
C THR A 201 13.75 -19.74 7.12
N GLY A 202 14.52 -20.20 8.12
CA GLY A 202 15.90 -19.74 8.32
C GLY A 202 16.01 -18.25 8.59
N GLU A 203 15.04 -17.67 9.30
CA GLU A 203 14.82 -16.23 9.43
C GLU A 203 15.94 -15.45 10.12
N TYR A 204 16.88 -16.11 10.81
CA TYR A 204 17.96 -15.42 11.47
C TYR A 204 19.31 -16.08 11.23
N GLU A 205 20.29 -15.28 10.82
CA GLU A 205 21.69 -15.65 10.76
C GLU A 205 22.45 -15.07 11.95
N ALA A 206 23.19 -15.93 12.65
CA ALA A 206 23.93 -15.57 13.85
C ALA A 206 25.39 -15.23 13.53
N HIS A 207 25.89 -14.10 14.01
CA HIS A 207 27.29 -13.67 13.91
C HIS A 207 27.87 -13.41 15.29
N ASP A 208 29.19 -13.66 15.46
CA ASP A 208 29.86 -13.41 16.70
C ASP A 208 30.03 -11.90 16.95
N HIS A 209 29.63 -11.46 18.14
CA HIS A 209 29.90 -10.08 18.57
C HIS A 209 31.35 -9.96 19.04
N PRO A 210 32.14 -8.92 18.64
CA PRO A 210 33.56 -8.79 18.99
C PRO A 210 33.85 -8.76 20.50
N ARG A 211 32.86 -8.43 21.34
CA ARG A 211 32.97 -8.38 22.81
C ARG A 211 32.27 -9.55 23.52
N GLY A 212 32.02 -10.63 22.79
CA GLY A 212 31.27 -11.81 23.28
C GLY A 212 29.76 -11.72 23.06
N GLY A 213 29.11 -12.87 22.94
CA GLY A 213 27.71 -13.00 22.58
C GLY A 213 27.47 -13.11 21.07
N LYS A 214 26.23 -13.06 20.65
CA LYS A 214 25.80 -13.19 19.26
C LYS A 214 24.96 -12.00 18.83
N TRP A 215 25.11 -11.61 17.57
CA TRP A 215 24.19 -10.74 16.84
C TRP A 215 23.38 -11.61 15.87
N TYR A 216 22.17 -11.18 15.57
CA TYR A 216 21.27 -11.89 14.66
C TYR A 216 20.79 -10.94 13.59
N TRP A 217 20.98 -11.32 12.34
CA TRP A 217 20.45 -10.60 11.19
C TRP A 217 19.23 -11.31 10.67
N LEU A 218 18.16 -10.53 10.40
CA LEU A 218 16.98 -11.04 9.72
C LEU A 218 17.36 -11.41 8.29
N THR A 219 17.04 -12.63 7.89
CA THR A 219 17.28 -13.23 6.59
C THR A 219 16.14 -14.20 6.29
N GLY A 220 16.38 -15.24 5.51
CA GLY A 220 15.45 -16.33 5.30
C GLY A 220 14.96 -16.46 3.87
N GLU A 221 14.28 -17.56 3.63
CA GLU A 221 13.63 -17.88 2.37
C GLU A 221 12.13 -18.09 2.59
N PHE A 222 11.32 -17.50 1.70
CA PHE A 222 9.88 -17.77 1.70
C PHE A 222 9.58 -19.08 1.02
N VAL A 223 8.94 -20.00 1.74
CA VAL A 223 8.53 -21.31 1.22
C VAL A 223 7.02 -21.42 1.15
N THR A 224 6.51 -22.04 0.10
CA THR A 224 5.08 -22.28 -0.10
C THR A 224 4.87 -23.59 -0.85
N GLU A 225 3.81 -24.31 -0.46
CA GLU A 225 3.33 -25.47 -1.20
C GLU A 225 2.25 -25.10 -2.23
N ASP A 226 1.83 -23.85 -2.29
CA ASP A 226 0.87 -23.36 -3.28
C ASP A 226 1.42 -23.53 -4.70
N LYS A 227 0.65 -24.24 -5.53
CA LYS A 227 0.94 -24.41 -6.97
C LYS A 227 -0.18 -23.82 -7.83
N ASP A 228 -1.24 -23.39 -7.20
CA ASP A 228 -2.41 -22.82 -7.84
C ASP A 228 -2.13 -21.41 -8.34
N SER A 229 -2.42 -21.17 -9.61
CA SER A 229 -2.24 -19.87 -10.29
C SER A 229 -3.09 -18.74 -9.69
N THR A 230 -4.06 -19.06 -8.84
CA THR A 230 -4.84 -18.06 -8.09
C THR A 230 -4.08 -17.51 -6.88
N ALA A 231 -2.98 -18.11 -6.46
CA ALA A 231 -2.13 -17.59 -5.38
C ALA A 231 -1.19 -16.48 -5.91
N ASP A 232 -1.08 -15.38 -5.20
CA ASP A 232 -0.32 -14.19 -5.61
C ASP A 232 1.16 -14.49 -5.86
N ARG A 233 1.83 -15.27 -5.01
CA ARG A 233 3.23 -15.70 -5.22
C ARG A 233 3.42 -16.52 -6.49
N VAL A 234 2.47 -17.39 -6.80
CA VAL A 234 2.52 -18.21 -8.02
C VAL A 234 2.28 -17.33 -9.26
N ALA A 235 1.35 -16.39 -9.20
CA ALA A 235 1.13 -15.44 -10.29
C ALA A 235 2.39 -14.60 -10.57
N LEU A 236 3.02 -14.06 -9.54
CA LEU A 236 4.26 -13.27 -9.62
C LEU A 236 5.41 -14.08 -10.23
N SER A 237 5.65 -15.30 -9.74
CA SER A 237 6.70 -16.19 -10.28
C SER A 237 6.49 -16.55 -11.75
N ASN A 238 5.24 -16.56 -12.21
CA ASN A 238 4.89 -16.79 -13.60
C ASN A 238 4.91 -15.50 -14.46
N GLY A 239 5.28 -14.34 -13.89
CA GLY A 239 5.42 -13.06 -14.60
C GLY A 239 4.10 -12.28 -14.76
N TYR A 240 3.07 -12.57 -13.97
CA TYR A 240 1.81 -11.82 -13.93
C TYR A 240 1.81 -10.84 -12.76
N VAL A 241 1.26 -9.65 -12.97
CA VAL A 241 0.97 -8.72 -11.89
C VAL A 241 -0.16 -9.30 -11.04
N ALA A 242 0.08 -9.44 -9.74
CA ALA A 242 -0.90 -9.99 -8.81
C ALA A 242 -1.71 -8.85 -8.15
N ILE A 243 -3.04 -8.94 -8.21
CA ILE A 243 -3.96 -8.06 -7.48
C ILE A 243 -4.73 -8.89 -6.48
N THR A 244 -4.47 -8.67 -5.19
CA THR A 244 -5.11 -9.39 -4.10
C THR A 244 -6.07 -8.46 -3.35
N PRO A 245 -7.40 -8.63 -3.46
CA PRO A 245 -8.36 -7.95 -2.60
C PRO A 245 -8.15 -8.39 -1.15
N THR A 246 -7.83 -7.43 -0.28
CA THR A 246 -7.43 -7.67 1.11
C THR A 246 -8.41 -7.02 2.07
N ARG A 247 -8.83 -7.77 3.10
CA ARG A 247 -9.77 -7.28 4.12
C ARG A 247 -9.04 -6.85 5.39
N ILE A 248 -9.57 -5.81 6.03
CA ILE A 248 -9.10 -5.37 7.36
C ILE A 248 -9.78 -6.11 8.52
N ASP A 249 -10.90 -6.77 8.26
CA ASP A 249 -11.59 -7.63 9.24
C ASP A 249 -10.97 -9.03 9.20
N LEU A 250 -10.25 -9.37 10.26
CA LEU A 250 -9.51 -10.64 10.40
C LEU A 250 -10.36 -11.74 11.06
N THR A 251 -11.65 -11.54 11.26
CA THR A 251 -12.54 -12.52 11.89
C THR A 251 -12.76 -13.74 10.98
N ASP A 252 -12.48 -14.92 11.47
CA ASP A 252 -12.94 -16.17 10.86
C ASP A 252 -14.44 -16.35 11.18
N TYR A 253 -15.29 -16.03 10.21
CA TYR A 253 -16.74 -16.09 10.37
C TYR A 253 -17.28 -17.52 10.38
N ASP A 254 -16.56 -18.51 9.86
CA ASP A 254 -16.96 -19.91 9.91
C ASP A 254 -16.71 -20.46 11.31
N LEU A 255 -15.51 -20.25 11.83
CA LEU A 255 -15.17 -20.63 13.19
C LEU A 255 -16.03 -19.88 14.22
N LEU A 256 -16.29 -18.57 13.99
CA LEU A 256 -17.19 -17.80 14.85
C LEU A 256 -18.58 -18.42 14.97
N ARG A 257 -19.11 -18.98 13.89
CA ARG A 257 -20.42 -19.68 13.91
C ARG A 257 -20.34 -21.00 14.70
N GLU A 258 -19.27 -21.75 14.50
CA GLU A 258 -19.04 -23.02 15.18
C GLU A 258 -18.86 -22.80 16.68
N MET A 259 -18.07 -21.82 17.10
CA MET A 259 -17.77 -21.53 18.51
C MET A 259 -19.01 -21.16 19.34
N LYS A 260 -20.13 -20.72 18.70
CA LYS A 260 -21.39 -20.44 19.40
C LYS A 260 -22.00 -21.71 20.03
N SER A 261 -21.58 -22.91 19.62
CA SER A 261 -22.00 -24.20 20.18
C SER A 261 -21.05 -24.72 21.26
N TRP A 262 -19.92 -24.05 21.51
CA TRP A 262 -18.95 -24.44 22.53
C TRP A 262 -19.44 -24.02 23.91
N ASP A 263 -19.10 -24.82 24.92
CA ASP A 263 -19.37 -24.51 26.33
C ASP A 263 -18.18 -23.69 26.89
N LEU A 264 -18.24 -22.35 26.72
CA LEU A 264 -17.20 -21.42 27.11
C LEU A 264 -17.60 -20.60 28.32
#